data_ef6df2c827bcd3619d479c2be502f1fb
#
_entry.id   ef6df2c827bcd3619d479c2be502f1fb
#
_cell.length_a   1.000
_cell.length_b   1.000
_cell.length_c   1.000
_cell.angle_alpha   90.00
_cell.angle_beta   90.00
_cell.angle_gamma   90.00
#
_symmetry.space_group_name_H-M   'P 1'
#
loop_
_entity.id
_entity.type
_entity.pdbx_description
1 polymer ?
#
loop_
_entity_poly.entity_id
_entity_poly.type
_entity_poly.pdbx_seq_one_letter_code
_entity_poly.pdbx_strand_id
1 'polypeptide(L)'
;MKPTQNKETAVVKSRTDLLACLGSLGIGILCCSCSSVSGAKGSRPPVPYPAVRFAVMSDLHLYSSALGTQGAAFQTALMKDRKLLVETPALLDAAIRKINALPVDFVLITGDLTKDGEALNHKIVAEKLRLLTRNGKKVFAINGNHDIRNGAAKRYSATGEQAVPSVTPAEFAAIYREHGYGAALARDPHSMSYVVEPVDGLWILALDSCRHQDNKPAMAPETTGRFTPETLAWIKQRLDQARAEGKAVIGMMHHGVLEHYQGNRKYYPEYVVDNHESVSRLFVANGMNLVFTGHFHAQDITSSVQPDRWLYDIETGSLATYPCPYRVITISQQTLTVHSERISSIPSHRGGFPDYARQSSLAASVRMATAALKKYYVSTSDCELVAPQSAASLTAHLAGDEVAPIQVIDTQSVGLWGRLIVSLKKNLLKGWQRDLPPADNELAVDLKTGRPIRQAPHRH
;
A
#
# COMPACT_ATOMS: atom_id res chain seq x y z
N MET A 1 35.48 5.57 44.14
CA MET A 1 34.80 6.63 44.88
C MET A 1 33.39 6.80 44.32
N LYS A 2 32.39 6.31 45.00
CA LYS A 2 31.01 6.78 45.04
C LYS A 2 30.97 7.97 46.03
N PRO A 3 29.97 8.85 46.13
CA PRO A 3 28.53 8.71 45.91
C PRO A 3 27.91 9.92 45.14
N THR A 4 26.63 10.19 44.99
CA THR A 4 25.39 9.97 45.75
C THR A 4 24.16 10.27 44.91
N GLN A 5 23.11 9.61 45.30
CA GLN A 5 21.71 9.79 44.86
C GLN A 5 21.12 11.17 45.17
N ASN A 6 20.13 11.62 44.44
CA ASN A 6 18.93 12.19 45.08
C ASN A 6 17.66 11.87 44.24
N LYS A 7 16.73 11.23 44.92
CA LYS A 7 15.31 11.08 44.60
C LYS A 7 14.59 12.32 45.17
N GLU A 8 13.65 12.88 44.45
CA GLU A 8 12.51 13.56 45.07
C GLU A 8 11.20 13.16 44.39
N THR A 9 10.37 12.59 45.21
CA THR A 9 8.95 12.29 45.10
C THR A 9 8.13 13.46 45.60
N ALA A 10 7.05 13.84 44.94
CA ALA A 10 5.91 14.58 45.54
C ALA A 10 4.68 14.35 44.65
N VAL A 11 3.78 13.52 45.11
CA VAL A 11 2.63 13.76 46.00
C VAL A 11 1.41 14.36 45.28
N VAL A 12 0.43 13.47 45.12
CA VAL A 12 -0.99 13.69 44.80
C VAL A 12 -1.65 14.58 45.87
N LYS A 13 -2.50 15.54 45.48
CA LYS A 13 -3.60 16.02 46.32
C LYS A 13 -4.86 16.30 45.50
N SER A 14 -5.91 15.65 45.93
CA SER A 14 -7.32 15.77 45.56
C SER A 14 -8.08 16.71 46.51
N ARG A 15 -9.29 17.10 46.09
CA ARG A 15 -10.50 17.54 46.83
C ARG A 15 -10.89 19.00 46.68
N THR A 16 -11.98 19.21 45.99
CA THR A 16 -13.37 19.58 46.43
C THR A 16 -13.51 20.72 47.44
N ASP A 17 -14.38 21.67 47.09
CA ASP A 17 -15.50 22.29 47.83
C ASP A 17 -15.96 23.52 47.03
N LEU A 18 -17.13 23.64 46.60
CA LEU A 18 -18.55 23.73 47.04
C LEU A 18 -18.96 25.15 47.53
N LEU A 19 -20.01 25.66 46.88
CA LEU A 19 -21.09 26.54 47.32
C LEU A 19 -20.94 28.07 47.37
N ALA A 20 -21.71 28.69 46.51
CA ALA A 20 -22.79 29.66 46.71
C ALA A 20 -22.47 31.07 47.24
N CYS A 21 -22.95 32.09 46.51
CA CYS A 21 -23.86 33.09 47.08
C CYS A 21 -24.58 33.89 45.98
N LEU A 22 -25.86 34.05 46.19
CA LEU A 22 -26.87 34.81 45.46
C LEU A 22 -26.63 36.35 45.60
N GLY A 23 -27.03 37.10 44.60
CA GLY A 23 -27.17 38.53 44.68
C GLY A 23 -27.74 39.16 43.41
N SER A 24 -29.00 39.52 43.46
CA SER A 24 -29.89 40.01 42.46
C SER A 24 -29.74 41.53 42.10
N LEU A 25 -30.37 41.85 40.98
CA LEU A 25 -30.92 43.13 40.48
C LEU A 25 -30.15 43.82 39.33
N GLY A 26 -30.88 43.93 38.21
CA GLY A 26 -31.20 45.20 37.60
C GLY A 26 -31.22 45.21 36.07
N ILE A 27 -32.33 44.94 35.47
CA ILE A 27 -32.97 45.51 34.27
C ILE A 27 -32.07 46.30 33.31
N GLY A 28 -32.06 45.82 32.04
CA GLY A 28 -31.61 46.59 30.86
C GLY A 28 -31.86 45.81 29.58
N ILE A 29 -33.12 45.83 29.07
CA ILE A 29 -33.49 45.25 27.78
C ILE A 29 -32.94 46.18 26.69
N LEU A 30 -31.89 45.72 25.98
CA LEU A 30 -31.57 46.21 24.65
C LEU A 30 -31.63 45.00 23.70
N CYS A 31 -32.75 44.94 22.97
CA CYS A 31 -32.85 43.99 21.82
C CYS A 31 -31.89 44.40 20.72
N CYS A 32 -30.69 43.88 20.72
CA CYS A 32 -29.90 43.79 19.51
C CYS A 32 -30.23 42.47 18.80
N SER A 33 -31.01 42.54 17.77
CA SER A 33 -31.26 41.45 16.83
C SER A 33 -29.94 41.09 16.15
N CYS A 34 -29.12 40.23 16.77
CA CYS A 34 -28.08 39.53 16.08
C CYS A 34 -28.75 38.45 15.25
N SER A 35 -29.01 38.79 13.99
CA SER A 35 -29.26 37.79 12.96
C SER A 35 -28.02 36.90 12.89
N SER A 36 -28.02 35.77 13.59
CA SER A 36 -27.10 34.70 13.36
C SER A 36 -27.42 34.12 11.99
N VAL A 37 -26.75 34.66 10.97
CA VAL A 37 -26.62 33.99 9.68
C VAL A 37 -25.70 32.82 9.94
N SER A 38 -26.24 31.74 10.50
CA SER A 38 -25.65 30.43 10.42
C SER A 38 -25.83 29.97 8.98
N GLY A 39 -25.00 30.50 8.11
CA GLY A 39 -24.82 29.96 6.77
C GLY A 39 -24.29 28.53 6.94
N ALA A 40 -25.18 27.54 6.94
CA ALA A 40 -24.80 26.19 6.59
C ALA A 40 -24.04 26.35 5.27
N LYS A 41 -22.71 26.19 5.30
CA LYS A 41 -21.90 26.04 4.07
C LYS A 41 -22.46 24.80 3.40
N GLY A 42 -23.39 25.00 2.47
CA GLY A 42 -23.91 23.94 1.63
C GLY A 42 -22.70 23.23 1.05
N SER A 43 -22.53 21.97 1.36
CA SER A 43 -21.49 21.15 0.77
C SER A 43 -21.69 21.20 -0.73
N ARG A 44 -20.73 21.81 -1.45
CA ARG A 44 -20.76 21.73 -2.91
C ARG A 44 -20.83 20.25 -3.30
N PRO A 45 -21.62 19.90 -4.32
CA PRO A 45 -21.71 18.52 -4.77
C PRO A 45 -20.30 18.02 -5.16
N PRO A 46 -20.01 16.75 -4.93
CA PRO A 46 -18.74 16.16 -5.32
C PRO A 46 -18.52 16.31 -6.82
N VAL A 47 -17.27 16.58 -7.21
CA VAL A 47 -16.89 16.70 -8.63
C VAL A 47 -17.06 15.32 -9.28
N PRO A 48 -17.81 15.20 -10.39
CA PRO A 48 -18.01 13.93 -11.05
C PRO A 48 -16.71 13.45 -11.72
N TYR A 49 -16.45 12.16 -11.62
CA TYR A 49 -15.33 11.54 -12.31
C TYR A 49 -15.60 11.44 -13.81
N PRO A 50 -14.63 11.78 -14.69
CA PRO A 50 -14.77 11.55 -16.13
C PRO A 50 -14.77 10.03 -16.44
N ALA A 51 -15.33 9.67 -17.60
CA ALA A 51 -15.22 8.30 -18.10
C ALA A 51 -13.75 8.00 -18.44
N VAL A 52 -13.20 6.94 -17.85
CA VAL A 52 -11.79 6.59 -18.02
C VAL A 52 -11.55 5.11 -17.73
N ARG A 53 -10.56 4.53 -18.40
CA ARG A 53 -10.10 3.16 -18.12
C ARG A 53 -8.58 3.16 -17.92
N PHE A 54 -8.09 2.55 -16.86
CA PHE A 54 -6.66 2.50 -16.57
C PHE A 54 -6.25 1.17 -15.92
N ALA A 55 -4.96 0.89 -15.94
CA ALA A 55 -4.40 -0.27 -15.26
C ALA A 55 -3.58 0.19 -14.05
N VAL A 56 -3.46 -0.70 -13.05
CA VAL A 56 -2.61 -0.50 -11.87
C VAL A 56 -1.71 -1.71 -11.71
N MET A 57 -0.41 -1.47 -11.55
CA MET A 57 0.60 -2.44 -11.13
C MET A 57 1.27 -1.93 -9.87
N SER A 58 1.74 -2.84 -9.02
CA SER A 58 2.49 -2.52 -7.81
C SER A 58 3.65 -3.48 -7.60
N ASP A 59 4.64 -3.04 -6.84
CA ASP A 59 5.68 -3.90 -6.27
C ASP A 59 6.32 -4.80 -7.32
N LEU A 60 6.85 -4.16 -8.37
CA LEU A 60 7.48 -4.84 -9.51
C LEU A 60 8.74 -5.58 -9.08
N HIS A 61 9.48 -5.02 -8.09
CA HIS A 61 10.71 -5.53 -7.53
C HIS A 61 11.68 -6.09 -8.58
N LEU A 62 11.78 -5.41 -9.73
CA LEU A 62 12.61 -5.90 -10.83
C LEU A 62 14.05 -6.11 -10.37
N TYR A 63 14.56 -7.30 -10.64
CA TYR A 63 15.95 -7.66 -10.46
C TYR A 63 16.53 -8.23 -11.75
N SER A 64 17.52 -7.53 -12.31
CA SER A 64 18.16 -7.94 -13.56
C SER A 64 19.25 -8.97 -13.33
N SER A 65 19.30 -10.01 -14.18
CA SER A 65 20.38 -10.99 -14.19
C SER A 65 21.75 -10.37 -14.46
N ALA A 66 21.84 -9.15 -15.00
CA ALA A 66 23.07 -8.41 -15.16
C ALA A 66 23.74 -8.03 -13.81
N LEU A 67 22.98 -8.05 -12.71
CA LEU A 67 23.51 -7.92 -11.34
C LEU A 67 23.91 -9.26 -10.72
N GLY A 68 23.77 -10.36 -11.47
CA GLY A 68 24.14 -11.70 -11.08
C GLY A 68 23.01 -12.45 -10.36
N THR A 69 22.85 -13.72 -10.70
CA THR A 69 21.84 -14.63 -10.14
C THR A 69 22.46 -15.96 -9.69
N GLN A 70 23.77 -15.96 -9.43
CA GLN A 70 24.52 -17.15 -9.07
C GLN A 70 25.19 -17.02 -7.71
N GLY A 71 25.60 -18.17 -7.16
CA GLY A 71 26.34 -18.25 -5.92
C GLY A 71 25.48 -18.35 -4.66
N ALA A 72 26.11 -18.78 -3.57
CA ALA A 72 25.46 -19.05 -2.28
C ALA A 72 24.76 -17.79 -1.69
N ALA A 73 25.35 -16.61 -1.92
CA ALA A 73 24.78 -15.36 -1.44
C ALA A 73 23.44 -15.04 -2.10
N PHE A 74 23.32 -15.23 -3.42
CA PHE A 74 22.04 -15.05 -4.13
C PHE A 74 21.00 -16.09 -3.69
N GLN A 75 21.38 -17.37 -3.55
CA GLN A 75 20.47 -18.39 -3.02
C GLN A 75 19.98 -18.05 -1.62
N THR A 76 20.87 -17.53 -0.77
CA THR A 76 20.50 -17.08 0.58
C THR A 76 19.50 -15.90 0.52
N ALA A 77 19.68 -14.97 -0.42
CA ALA A 77 18.72 -13.87 -0.62
C ALA A 77 17.34 -14.40 -1.06
N LEU A 78 17.30 -15.32 -2.03
CA LEU A 78 16.05 -15.96 -2.50
C LEU A 78 15.33 -16.70 -1.37
N MET A 79 16.07 -17.41 -0.51
CA MET A 79 15.47 -18.16 0.60
C MET A 79 14.83 -17.26 1.67
N LYS A 80 15.25 -16.01 1.77
CA LYS A 80 14.71 -15.03 2.72
C LYS A 80 13.54 -14.20 2.17
N ASP A 81 13.22 -14.38 0.91
CA ASP A 81 12.21 -13.57 0.21
C ASP A 81 11.05 -14.45 -0.32
N ARG A 82 9.91 -13.84 -0.54
CA ARG A 82 8.74 -14.45 -1.21
C ARG A 82 8.71 -14.14 -2.70
N LYS A 83 9.48 -13.14 -3.14
CA LYS A 83 9.47 -12.62 -4.50
C LYS A 83 10.10 -13.62 -5.48
N LEU A 84 9.51 -13.72 -6.64
CA LEU A 84 10.01 -14.47 -7.79
C LEU A 84 11.09 -13.64 -8.50
N LEU A 85 12.19 -13.32 -7.80
CA LEU A 85 13.18 -12.33 -8.24
C LEU A 85 13.79 -12.65 -9.61
N VAL A 86 14.02 -13.92 -9.92
CA VAL A 86 14.57 -14.36 -11.22
C VAL A 86 13.58 -14.10 -12.35
N GLU A 87 12.30 -14.22 -12.07
CA GLU A 87 11.21 -14.10 -13.02
C GLU A 87 10.73 -12.65 -13.23
N THR A 88 11.11 -11.70 -12.35
CA THR A 88 10.58 -10.32 -12.37
C THR A 88 10.73 -9.61 -13.71
N PRO A 89 11.84 -9.74 -14.48
CA PRO A 89 11.91 -9.12 -15.80
C PRO A 89 10.88 -9.70 -16.79
N ALA A 90 10.63 -11.01 -16.74
CA ALA A 90 9.67 -11.69 -17.62
C ALA A 90 8.22 -11.42 -17.19
N LEU A 91 7.97 -11.28 -15.88
CA LEU A 91 6.68 -10.89 -15.32
C LEU A 91 6.29 -9.49 -15.78
N LEU A 92 7.20 -8.51 -15.67
CA LEU A 92 6.96 -7.15 -16.15
C LEU A 92 6.71 -7.13 -17.67
N ASP A 93 7.48 -7.89 -18.46
CA ASP A 93 7.25 -8.00 -19.91
C ASP A 93 5.86 -8.61 -20.22
N ALA A 94 5.43 -9.61 -19.46
CA ALA A 94 4.11 -10.22 -19.63
C ALA A 94 2.99 -9.23 -19.28
N ALA A 95 3.11 -8.50 -18.18
CA ALA A 95 2.15 -7.47 -17.77
C ALA A 95 2.05 -6.35 -18.82
N ILE A 96 3.19 -5.83 -19.29
CA ILE A 96 3.23 -4.81 -20.34
C ILE A 96 2.55 -5.29 -21.62
N ARG A 97 2.81 -6.53 -22.08
CA ARG A 97 2.13 -7.09 -23.26
C ARG A 97 0.61 -7.17 -23.07
N LYS A 98 0.16 -7.67 -21.92
CA LYS A 98 -1.28 -7.76 -21.60
C LYS A 98 -1.93 -6.37 -21.55
N ILE A 99 -1.33 -5.42 -20.84
CA ILE A 99 -1.84 -4.05 -20.72
C ILE A 99 -1.84 -3.32 -22.07
N ASN A 100 -0.84 -3.56 -22.93
CA ASN A 100 -0.80 -3.00 -24.29
C ASN A 100 -1.96 -3.49 -25.17
N ALA A 101 -2.47 -4.68 -24.94
CA ALA A 101 -3.64 -5.20 -25.66
C ALA A 101 -4.99 -4.63 -25.14
N LEU A 102 -4.98 -3.93 -24.01
CA LEU A 102 -6.19 -3.34 -23.41
C LEU A 102 -6.38 -1.88 -23.85
N PRO A 103 -7.63 -1.42 -24.04
CA PRO A 103 -7.95 -0.03 -24.32
C PRO A 103 -7.94 0.80 -23.00
N VAL A 104 -6.76 0.98 -22.42
CA VAL A 104 -6.56 1.80 -21.21
C VAL A 104 -5.91 3.13 -21.58
N ASP A 105 -6.34 4.20 -20.92
CA ASP A 105 -5.86 5.57 -21.15
C ASP A 105 -4.48 5.79 -20.49
N PHE A 106 -4.29 5.19 -19.31
CA PHE A 106 -3.03 5.30 -18.57
C PHE A 106 -2.77 4.10 -17.65
N VAL A 107 -1.58 4.07 -17.07
CA VAL A 107 -1.14 3.05 -16.11
C VAL A 107 -0.58 3.72 -14.87
N LEU A 108 -0.99 3.27 -13.69
CA LEU A 108 -0.43 3.66 -12.38
C LEU A 108 0.52 2.57 -11.89
N ILE A 109 1.64 2.99 -11.26
CA ILE A 109 2.59 2.09 -10.60
C ILE A 109 2.84 2.61 -9.19
N THR A 110 2.33 1.86 -8.21
CA THR A 110 2.21 2.31 -6.81
C THR A 110 3.46 2.02 -5.95
N GLY A 111 4.64 2.00 -6.57
CA GLY A 111 5.92 1.90 -5.87
C GLY A 111 6.61 0.54 -5.96
N ASP A 112 7.77 0.45 -5.31
CA ASP A 112 8.66 -0.72 -5.27
C ASP A 112 8.98 -1.28 -6.68
N LEU A 113 9.50 -0.38 -7.52
CA LEU A 113 9.81 -0.68 -8.91
C LEU A 113 11.00 -1.62 -9.04
N THR A 114 11.93 -1.57 -8.10
CA THR A 114 13.17 -2.36 -8.09
C THR A 114 13.33 -3.19 -6.83
N LYS A 115 14.18 -4.19 -6.86
CA LYS A 115 14.40 -5.05 -5.70
C LYS A 115 14.86 -4.26 -4.48
N ASP A 116 15.93 -3.47 -4.63
CA ASP A 116 16.52 -2.69 -3.55
C ASP A 116 17.11 -1.35 -4.06
N GLY A 117 16.48 -0.69 -5.02
CA GLY A 117 16.88 0.65 -5.47
C GLY A 117 18.10 0.66 -6.38
N GLU A 118 18.52 -0.48 -6.94
CA GLU A 118 19.69 -0.55 -7.80
C GLU A 118 19.53 0.33 -9.05
N ALA A 119 20.45 1.25 -9.26
CA ALA A 119 20.41 2.22 -10.37
C ALA A 119 20.27 1.57 -11.75
N LEU A 120 20.86 0.38 -11.94
CA LEU A 120 20.72 -0.38 -13.18
C LEU A 120 19.26 -0.89 -13.34
N ASN A 121 18.65 -1.41 -12.28
CA ASN A 121 17.30 -1.93 -12.32
C ASN A 121 16.30 -0.81 -12.63
N HIS A 122 16.45 0.37 -12.05
CA HIS A 122 15.61 1.53 -12.38
C HIS A 122 15.64 1.90 -13.85
N LYS A 123 16.85 1.92 -14.46
CA LYS A 123 16.99 2.19 -15.90
C LYS A 123 16.28 1.14 -16.75
N ILE A 124 16.37 -0.15 -16.36
CA ILE A 124 15.70 -1.25 -17.05
C ILE A 124 14.18 -1.13 -16.91
N VAL A 125 13.67 -0.83 -15.71
CA VAL A 125 12.23 -0.61 -15.50
C VAL A 125 11.74 0.54 -16.37
N ALA A 126 12.40 1.70 -16.34
CA ALA A 126 11.99 2.84 -17.13
C ALA A 126 11.97 2.53 -18.64
N GLU A 127 12.98 1.82 -19.15
CA GLU A 127 13.02 1.40 -20.58
C GLU A 127 11.87 0.41 -20.92
N LYS A 128 11.56 -0.54 -20.05
CA LYS A 128 10.43 -1.45 -20.25
C LYS A 128 9.10 -0.70 -20.25
N LEU A 129 8.90 0.25 -19.34
CA LEU A 129 7.68 1.08 -19.28
C LEU A 129 7.49 1.96 -20.50
N ARG A 130 8.58 2.35 -21.21
CA ARG A 130 8.49 3.03 -22.51
C ARG A 130 7.74 2.23 -23.57
N LEU A 131 7.66 0.90 -23.45
CA LEU A 131 6.84 0.10 -24.36
C LEU A 131 5.33 0.40 -24.22
N LEU A 132 4.88 0.86 -23.04
CA LEU A 132 3.52 1.34 -22.85
C LEU A 132 3.35 2.74 -23.48
N THR A 133 4.28 3.65 -23.23
CA THR A 133 4.19 5.03 -23.75
C THR A 133 4.32 5.09 -25.27
N ARG A 134 5.20 4.27 -25.87
CA ARG A 134 5.29 4.11 -27.34
C ARG A 134 4.00 3.58 -27.96
N ASN A 135 3.19 2.86 -27.20
CA ASN A 135 1.87 2.37 -27.60
C ASN A 135 0.72 3.33 -27.19
N GLY A 136 1.04 4.60 -26.96
CA GLY A 136 0.08 5.67 -26.70
C GLY A 136 -0.49 5.75 -25.30
N LYS A 137 -0.05 4.91 -24.35
CA LYS A 137 -0.53 4.94 -22.97
C LYS A 137 0.31 5.89 -22.12
N LYS A 138 -0.32 6.70 -21.28
CA LYS A 138 0.40 7.49 -20.26
C LYS A 138 0.79 6.56 -19.11
N VAL A 139 1.96 6.74 -18.50
CA VAL A 139 2.42 5.95 -17.36
C VAL A 139 2.82 6.89 -16.23
N PHE A 140 2.37 6.59 -15.03
CA PHE A 140 2.68 7.38 -13.83
C PHE A 140 3.21 6.44 -12.75
N ALA A 141 4.40 6.75 -12.23
CA ALA A 141 5.07 5.95 -11.21
C ALA A 141 5.41 6.82 -10.00
N ILE A 142 5.20 6.29 -8.82
CA ILE A 142 5.72 6.82 -7.55
C ILE A 142 6.72 5.85 -6.97
N ASN A 143 7.62 6.30 -6.11
CA ASN A 143 8.55 5.43 -5.41
C ASN A 143 7.87 4.62 -4.31
N GLY A 144 8.35 3.40 -4.09
CA GLY A 144 8.16 2.63 -2.87
C GLY A 144 9.35 2.79 -1.92
N ASN A 145 9.31 2.09 -0.79
CA ASN A 145 10.35 2.17 0.23
C ASN A 145 11.67 1.51 -0.22
N HIS A 146 11.63 0.57 -1.18
CA HIS A 146 12.83 -0.06 -1.72
C HIS A 146 13.59 0.81 -2.72
N ASP A 147 12.99 1.86 -3.30
CA ASP A 147 13.47 2.44 -4.54
C ASP A 147 14.58 3.50 -4.41
N ILE A 148 14.60 4.27 -3.31
CA ILE A 148 15.47 5.46 -3.20
C ILE A 148 16.41 5.33 -2.00
N ARG A 149 17.72 5.66 -2.21
CA ARG A 149 18.76 5.64 -1.16
C ARG A 149 18.84 4.33 -0.39
N ASN A 150 18.52 3.21 -1.01
CA ASN A 150 18.48 1.93 -0.36
C ASN A 150 19.89 1.37 -0.15
N GLY A 151 20.28 1.18 1.10
CA GLY A 151 21.58 0.64 1.47
C GLY A 151 21.75 -0.86 1.21
N ALA A 152 20.66 -1.57 0.89
CA ALA A 152 20.68 -2.99 0.56
C ALA A 152 20.90 -3.29 -0.93
N ALA A 153 21.08 -2.26 -1.78
CA ALA A 153 21.35 -2.41 -3.20
C ALA A 153 22.62 -3.25 -3.46
N LYS A 154 22.47 -4.42 -4.12
CA LYS A 154 23.55 -5.40 -4.28
C LYS A 154 23.56 -6.07 -5.65
N ARG A 155 24.76 -6.47 -6.06
CA ARG A 155 25.00 -7.50 -7.08
C ARG A 155 25.47 -8.79 -6.43
N TYR A 156 25.24 -9.90 -7.10
CA TYR A 156 25.68 -11.21 -6.64
C TYR A 156 26.62 -11.87 -7.64
N SER A 157 27.56 -12.67 -7.14
CA SER A 157 28.51 -13.44 -7.93
C SER A 157 28.76 -14.81 -7.28
N ALA A 158 29.53 -15.67 -7.94
CA ALA A 158 29.96 -16.93 -7.37
C ALA A 158 30.75 -16.76 -6.06
N THR A 159 31.44 -15.64 -5.89
CA THR A 159 32.30 -15.34 -4.74
C THR A 159 31.61 -14.56 -3.62
N GLY A 160 30.34 -14.15 -3.81
CA GLY A 160 29.58 -13.45 -2.77
C GLY A 160 28.72 -12.30 -3.30
N GLU A 161 28.45 -11.33 -2.45
CA GLU A 161 27.65 -10.14 -2.76
C GLU A 161 28.50 -8.87 -2.65
N GLN A 162 28.14 -7.85 -3.44
CA GLN A 162 28.80 -6.55 -3.45
C GLN A 162 27.75 -5.44 -3.55
N ALA A 163 27.91 -4.36 -2.79
CA ALA A 163 27.07 -3.17 -2.92
C ALA A 163 27.19 -2.55 -4.31
N VAL A 164 26.06 -2.04 -4.82
CA VAL A 164 26.00 -1.29 -6.07
C VAL A 164 25.32 0.07 -5.82
N PRO A 165 25.47 1.06 -6.72
CA PRO A 165 24.80 2.33 -6.55
C PRO A 165 23.28 2.21 -6.48
N SER A 166 22.68 2.84 -5.47
CA SER A 166 21.26 3.14 -5.39
C SER A 166 21.00 4.55 -5.91
N VAL A 167 19.77 4.86 -6.34
CA VAL A 167 19.42 6.17 -6.86
C VAL A 167 19.09 7.17 -5.74
N THR A 168 19.40 8.43 -6.01
CA THR A 168 18.94 9.58 -5.22
C THR A 168 17.54 10.02 -5.68
N PRO A 169 16.82 10.86 -4.91
CA PRO A 169 15.53 11.44 -5.34
C PRO A 169 15.60 12.16 -6.69
N ALA A 170 16.69 12.91 -6.94
CA ALA A 170 16.88 13.62 -8.20
C ALA A 170 17.10 12.67 -9.38
N GLU A 171 17.90 11.62 -9.19
CA GLU A 171 18.11 10.58 -10.20
C GLU A 171 16.82 9.78 -10.47
N PHE A 172 16.04 9.45 -9.44
CA PHE A 172 14.74 8.80 -9.60
C PHE A 172 13.82 9.65 -10.48
N ALA A 173 13.63 10.93 -10.14
CA ALA A 173 12.82 11.84 -10.94
C ALA A 173 13.33 12.01 -12.39
N ALA A 174 14.64 11.99 -12.60
CA ALA A 174 15.24 12.05 -13.94
C ALA A 174 14.98 10.78 -14.75
N ILE A 175 15.14 9.59 -14.15
CA ILE A 175 14.90 8.28 -14.78
C ILE A 175 13.41 8.14 -15.17
N TYR A 176 12.50 8.51 -14.26
CA TYR A 176 11.06 8.43 -14.47
C TYR A 176 10.42 9.72 -15.00
N ARG A 177 11.22 10.59 -15.67
CA ARG A 177 10.73 11.83 -16.27
C ARG A 177 9.55 11.59 -17.21
N GLU A 178 9.63 10.58 -18.08
CA GLU A 178 8.57 10.21 -19.03
C GLU A 178 7.39 9.48 -18.36
N HIS A 179 7.54 9.09 -17.09
CA HIS A 179 6.56 8.31 -16.32
C HIS A 179 5.97 9.12 -15.15
N GLY A 180 5.64 10.38 -15.41
CA GLY A 180 4.95 11.28 -14.49
C GLY A 180 5.70 12.57 -14.20
N TYR A 181 6.97 12.52 -13.80
CA TYR A 181 7.71 13.69 -13.31
C TYR A 181 7.89 14.81 -14.34
N GLY A 182 7.97 14.48 -15.63
CA GLY A 182 8.09 15.47 -16.71
C GLY A 182 6.76 16.10 -17.12
N ALA A 183 5.63 15.45 -16.84
CA ALA A 183 4.30 15.95 -17.11
C ALA A 183 3.60 16.54 -15.87
N ALA A 184 4.33 16.67 -14.75
CA ALA A 184 3.77 17.13 -13.49
C ALA A 184 3.30 18.59 -13.57
N LEU A 185 2.03 18.82 -13.23
CA LEU A 185 1.44 20.15 -13.09
C LEU A 185 1.98 20.87 -11.84
N ALA A 186 2.27 20.12 -10.80
CA ALA A 186 2.90 20.59 -9.57
C ALA A 186 3.73 19.48 -8.95
N ARG A 187 4.82 19.84 -8.28
CA ARG A 187 5.65 18.93 -7.50
C ARG A 187 5.79 19.45 -6.07
N ASP A 188 5.77 18.57 -5.10
CA ASP A 188 6.02 18.90 -3.71
C ASP A 188 7.53 19.20 -3.53
N PRO A 189 7.91 20.38 -3.01
CA PRO A 189 9.33 20.70 -2.75
C PRO A 189 9.94 19.87 -1.59
N HIS A 190 9.11 19.20 -0.80
CA HIS A 190 9.52 18.48 0.41
C HIS A 190 9.52 16.96 0.26
N SER A 191 8.97 16.42 -0.84
CA SER A 191 8.88 14.98 -1.12
C SER A 191 8.93 14.71 -2.63
N MET A 192 8.83 13.43 -3.01
CA MET A 192 8.72 13.03 -4.41
C MET A 192 7.30 13.13 -4.97
N SER A 193 6.35 13.66 -4.19
CA SER A 193 4.94 13.79 -4.59
C SER A 193 4.76 14.76 -5.76
N TYR A 194 3.80 14.46 -6.64
CA TYR A 194 3.46 15.29 -7.78
C TYR A 194 1.98 15.14 -8.17
N VAL A 195 1.51 16.06 -9.01
CA VAL A 195 0.16 16.05 -9.61
C VAL A 195 0.26 15.96 -11.12
N VAL A 196 -0.59 15.13 -11.72
CA VAL A 196 -0.75 15.05 -13.18
C VAL A 196 -2.23 15.01 -13.55
N GLU A 197 -2.55 15.40 -14.79
CA GLU A 197 -3.87 15.29 -15.41
C GLU A 197 -3.80 14.31 -16.59
N PRO A 198 -4.05 13.00 -16.36
CA PRO A 198 -3.99 12.01 -17.44
C PRO A 198 -5.07 12.19 -18.49
N VAL A 199 -6.26 12.56 -18.08
CA VAL A 199 -7.41 12.91 -18.93
C VAL A 199 -8.05 14.17 -18.39
N ASP A 200 -8.70 14.95 -19.25
CA ASP A 200 -9.35 16.19 -18.81
C ASP A 200 -10.35 15.93 -17.67
N GLY A 201 -10.30 16.76 -16.65
CA GLY A 201 -11.16 16.66 -15.47
C GLY A 201 -10.73 15.67 -14.41
N LEU A 202 -9.62 14.92 -14.60
CA LEU A 202 -9.11 13.97 -13.61
C LEU A 202 -7.67 14.30 -13.20
N TRP A 203 -7.45 14.58 -11.93
CA TRP A 203 -6.11 14.70 -11.35
C TRP A 203 -5.71 13.41 -10.62
N ILE A 204 -4.45 12.99 -10.84
CA ILE A 204 -3.79 11.98 -10.03
C ILE A 204 -2.81 12.70 -9.10
N LEU A 205 -3.01 12.53 -7.78
CA LEU A 205 -2.02 12.89 -6.78
C LEU A 205 -1.15 11.67 -6.52
N ALA A 206 0.05 11.68 -7.08
CA ALA A 206 1.08 10.68 -6.77
C ALA A 206 1.81 11.14 -5.51
N LEU A 207 1.64 10.40 -4.41
CA LEU A 207 2.02 10.80 -3.06
C LEU A 207 3.17 9.93 -2.55
N ASP A 208 4.30 10.54 -2.27
CA ASP A 208 5.46 9.89 -1.65
C ASP A 208 5.24 9.79 -0.14
N SER A 209 4.89 8.61 0.31
CA SER A 209 4.72 8.26 1.72
C SER A 209 5.98 7.63 2.33
N CYS A 210 7.06 7.43 1.53
CA CYS A 210 8.24 6.70 1.96
C CYS A 210 9.22 7.59 2.74
N ARG A 211 9.97 6.96 3.66
CA ARG A 211 10.96 7.62 4.53
C ARG A 211 12.39 7.36 4.04
N HIS A 212 12.61 7.45 2.74
CA HIS A 212 13.91 7.17 2.12
C HIS A 212 15.07 8.03 2.65
N GLN A 213 14.80 9.19 3.28
CA GLN A 213 15.80 10.02 3.95
C GLN A 213 16.35 9.37 5.22
N ASP A 214 15.62 8.43 5.82
CA ASP A 214 16.02 7.70 7.04
C ASP A 214 16.82 6.42 6.72
N ASN A 215 16.97 6.07 5.43
CA ASN A 215 17.73 4.90 4.99
C ASN A 215 19.21 5.06 5.33
N LYS A 216 19.83 3.96 5.77
CA LYS A 216 21.24 3.90 6.20
C LYS A 216 22.06 3.01 5.27
N PRO A 217 23.34 3.34 5.05
CA PRO A 217 24.24 2.49 4.26
C PRO A 217 24.28 1.05 4.77
N ALA A 218 24.28 0.07 3.87
CA ALA A 218 24.35 -1.36 4.13
C ALA A 218 23.23 -1.93 5.01
N MET A 219 22.16 -1.19 5.23
CA MET A 219 20.97 -1.66 5.96
C MET A 219 19.78 -1.83 5.01
N ALA A 220 18.81 -2.64 5.44
CA ALA A 220 17.50 -2.68 4.80
C ALA A 220 16.84 -1.31 4.83
N PRO A 221 15.98 -0.99 3.84
CA PRO A 221 15.30 0.29 3.80
C PRO A 221 14.32 0.45 4.97
N GLU A 222 14.03 1.71 5.32
CA GLU A 222 12.93 2.03 6.22
C GLU A 222 11.61 1.60 5.58
N THR A 223 10.84 0.81 6.30
CA THR A 223 9.60 0.20 5.79
C THR A 223 8.36 1.03 6.13
N THR A 224 8.43 1.85 7.20
CA THR A 224 7.28 2.66 7.66
C THR A 224 7.02 3.85 6.74
N GLY A 225 5.74 4.19 6.58
CA GLY A 225 5.31 5.33 5.77
C GLY A 225 4.86 6.52 6.61
N ARG A 226 5.15 7.75 6.15
CA ARG A 226 4.69 8.98 6.82
C ARG A 226 4.70 10.17 5.86
N PHE A 227 3.73 11.04 6.01
CA PHE A 227 3.78 12.39 5.42
C PHE A 227 4.29 13.39 6.45
N THR A 228 5.18 14.30 6.00
CA THR A 228 5.57 15.44 6.83
C THR A 228 4.45 16.48 6.91
N PRO A 229 4.44 17.37 7.91
CA PRO A 229 3.46 18.46 7.97
C PRO A 229 3.44 19.33 6.70
N GLU A 230 4.61 19.58 6.10
CA GLU A 230 4.77 20.38 4.88
C GLU A 230 4.13 19.68 3.68
N THR A 231 4.38 18.36 3.52
CA THR A 231 3.74 17.54 2.48
C THR A 231 2.22 17.48 2.67
N LEU A 232 1.72 17.33 3.92
CA LEU A 232 0.29 17.36 4.20
C LEU A 232 -0.35 18.70 3.84
N ALA A 233 0.34 19.82 4.12
CA ALA A 233 -0.12 21.15 3.72
C ALA A 233 -0.16 21.30 2.20
N TRP A 234 0.86 20.79 1.50
CA TRP A 234 0.90 20.76 0.03
C TRP A 234 -0.23 19.90 -0.55
N ILE A 235 -0.46 18.70 -0.02
CA ILE A 235 -1.58 17.84 -0.43
C ILE A 235 -2.90 18.58 -0.30
N LYS A 236 -3.15 19.20 0.86
CA LYS A 236 -4.37 19.98 1.09
C LYS A 236 -4.51 21.10 0.08
N GLN A 237 -3.45 21.86 -0.20
CA GLN A 237 -3.46 22.92 -1.19
C GLN A 237 -3.80 22.41 -2.59
N ARG A 238 -3.26 21.24 -2.99
CA ARG A 238 -3.58 20.66 -4.30
C ARG A 238 -5.02 20.17 -4.37
N LEU A 239 -5.56 19.60 -3.31
CA LEU A 239 -6.96 19.17 -3.23
C LEU A 239 -7.93 20.38 -3.28
N ASP A 240 -7.59 21.47 -2.58
CA ASP A 240 -8.37 22.71 -2.65
C ASP A 240 -8.34 23.30 -4.07
N GLN A 241 -7.20 23.27 -4.74
CA GLN A 241 -7.05 23.73 -6.13
C GLN A 241 -7.86 22.85 -7.08
N ALA A 242 -7.75 21.52 -6.99
CA ALA A 242 -8.52 20.60 -7.82
C ALA A 242 -10.03 20.87 -7.70
N ARG A 243 -10.51 21.08 -6.48
CA ARG A 243 -11.90 21.45 -6.21
C ARG A 243 -12.29 22.78 -6.85
N ALA A 244 -11.43 23.79 -6.76
CA ALA A 244 -11.68 25.12 -7.35
C ALA A 244 -11.74 25.05 -8.88
N GLU A 245 -10.93 24.19 -9.49
CA GLU A 245 -10.86 23.95 -10.93
C GLU A 245 -11.86 22.90 -11.44
N GLY A 246 -12.69 22.32 -10.55
CA GLY A 246 -13.68 21.30 -10.91
C GLY A 246 -13.05 19.98 -11.37
N LYS A 247 -11.89 19.61 -10.83
CA LYS A 247 -11.18 18.35 -11.15
C LYS A 247 -11.52 17.26 -10.13
N ALA A 248 -11.90 16.08 -10.59
CA ALA A 248 -11.98 14.89 -9.77
C ALA A 248 -10.55 14.43 -9.40
N VAL A 249 -10.39 13.78 -8.24
CA VAL A 249 -9.05 13.41 -7.75
C VAL A 249 -9.00 11.94 -7.37
N ILE A 250 -7.90 11.28 -7.78
CA ILE A 250 -7.50 9.94 -7.35
C ILE A 250 -6.11 10.05 -6.70
N GLY A 251 -5.92 9.38 -5.56
CA GLY A 251 -4.62 9.21 -4.92
C GLY A 251 -3.89 7.98 -5.47
N MET A 252 -2.57 8.09 -5.61
CA MET A 252 -1.65 6.98 -5.86
C MET A 252 -0.49 7.09 -4.88
N MET A 253 -0.25 6.07 -4.06
CA MET A 253 0.83 6.06 -3.07
C MET A 253 1.24 4.62 -2.77
N HIS A 254 2.38 4.44 -2.08
CA HIS A 254 2.88 3.10 -1.81
C HIS A 254 2.22 2.45 -0.61
N HIS A 255 2.20 3.11 0.55
CA HIS A 255 1.63 2.58 1.79
C HIS A 255 0.11 2.72 1.83
N GLY A 256 -0.57 1.82 2.52
CA GLY A 256 -2.02 1.92 2.78
C GLY A 256 -2.38 3.14 3.65
N VAL A 257 -3.61 3.59 3.52
CA VAL A 257 -4.21 4.67 4.32
C VAL A 257 -5.34 4.19 5.21
N LEU A 258 -5.81 2.95 5.01
CA LEU A 258 -6.73 2.21 5.85
C LEU A 258 -6.10 0.89 6.31
N GLU A 259 -6.67 0.24 7.32
CA GLU A 259 -6.27 -1.13 7.68
C GLU A 259 -6.92 -2.12 6.71
N HIS A 260 -6.12 -2.98 6.09
CA HIS A 260 -6.57 -3.95 5.09
C HIS A 260 -7.10 -5.25 5.71
N TYR A 261 -6.70 -5.58 6.94
CA TYR A 261 -7.26 -6.69 7.70
C TYR A 261 -7.33 -6.36 9.18
N GLN A 262 -8.15 -7.08 9.91
CA GLN A 262 -8.34 -6.85 11.35
C GLN A 262 -7.04 -7.03 12.13
N GLY A 263 -6.49 -5.92 12.63
CA GLY A 263 -5.25 -5.88 13.41
C GLY A 263 -4.00 -5.62 12.59
N ASN A 264 -4.12 -5.14 11.37
CA ASN A 264 -3.00 -4.72 10.52
C ASN A 264 -2.05 -3.80 11.29
N ARG A 265 -2.54 -2.70 11.85
CA ARG A 265 -1.77 -1.75 12.66
C ARG A 265 -1.13 -2.36 13.92
N LYS A 266 -1.72 -3.38 14.47
CA LYS A 266 -1.21 -4.06 15.67
C LYS A 266 -0.03 -4.97 15.37
N TYR A 267 -0.08 -5.68 14.24
CA TYR A 267 0.88 -6.74 13.92
C TYR A 267 1.92 -6.33 12.89
N TYR A 268 1.54 -5.46 11.98
CA TYR A 268 2.35 -4.95 10.88
C TYR A 268 2.03 -3.47 10.62
N PRO A 269 2.34 -2.58 11.60
CA PRO A 269 2.03 -1.15 11.51
C PRO A 269 2.74 -0.45 10.34
N GLU A 270 3.85 -1.01 9.88
CA GLU A 270 4.69 -0.47 8.80
C GLU A 270 4.00 -0.39 7.44
N TYR A 271 2.93 -1.15 7.21
CA TYR A 271 2.23 -1.17 5.93
C TYR A 271 1.16 -0.10 5.76
N VAL A 272 0.83 0.60 6.83
CA VAL A 272 -0.13 1.72 6.81
C VAL A 272 0.60 2.98 7.26
N VAL A 273 0.39 4.12 6.58
CA VAL A 273 1.08 5.37 6.97
C VAL A 273 0.84 5.72 8.43
N ASP A 274 1.86 6.27 9.08
CA ASP A 274 1.73 6.88 10.39
C ASP A 274 0.58 7.91 10.35
N ASN A 275 -0.18 8.04 11.41
CA ASN A 275 -1.32 8.95 11.47
C ASN A 275 -2.39 8.73 10.37
N HIS A 276 -2.55 7.50 9.86
CA HIS A 276 -3.50 7.12 8.80
C HIS A 276 -4.91 7.68 9.03
N GLU A 277 -5.39 7.73 10.30
CA GLU A 277 -6.70 8.31 10.61
C GLU A 277 -6.79 9.81 10.29
N SER A 278 -5.74 10.58 10.53
CA SER A 278 -5.73 12.01 10.19
C SER A 278 -5.56 12.23 8.69
N VAL A 279 -4.77 11.37 8.04
CA VAL A 279 -4.54 11.39 6.59
C VAL A 279 -5.84 11.02 5.85
N SER A 280 -6.51 9.94 6.23
CA SER A 280 -7.79 9.52 5.64
C SER A 280 -8.88 10.58 5.81
N ARG A 281 -8.96 11.21 7.00
CA ARG A 281 -9.87 12.34 7.23
C ARG A 281 -9.55 13.53 6.33
N LEU A 282 -8.26 13.86 6.14
CA LEU A 282 -7.84 14.92 5.22
C LEU A 282 -8.28 14.63 3.79
N PHE A 283 -8.07 13.40 3.30
CA PHE A 283 -8.44 12.99 1.95
C PHE A 283 -9.94 13.11 1.73
N VAL A 284 -10.74 12.48 2.58
CA VAL A 284 -12.21 12.52 2.49
C VAL A 284 -12.77 13.93 2.60
N ALA A 285 -12.29 14.73 3.57
CA ALA A 285 -12.75 16.10 3.75
C ALA A 285 -12.50 17.01 2.52
N ASN A 286 -11.54 16.62 1.67
CA ASN A 286 -11.15 17.37 0.48
C ASN A 286 -11.49 16.67 -0.84
N GLY A 287 -12.30 15.59 -0.81
CA GLY A 287 -12.88 14.95 -1.99
C GLY A 287 -11.98 13.95 -2.71
N MET A 288 -10.89 13.50 -2.09
CA MET A 288 -10.10 12.37 -2.59
C MET A 288 -10.58 11.09 -1.92
N ASN A 289 -11.43 10.34 -2.61
CA ASN A 289 -12.14 9.18 -2.07
C ASN A 289 -11.63 7.84 -2.59
N LEU A 290 -10.75 7.86 -3.60
CA LEU A 290 -10.11 6.67 -4.17
C LEU A 290 -8.60 6.81 -4.01
N VAL A 291 -7.96 5.82 -3.39
CA VAL A 291 -6.50 5.73 -3.26
C VAL A 291 -6.05 4.36 -3.73
N PHE A 292 -5.06 4.32 -4.62
CA PHE A 292 -4.44 3.09 -5.11
C PHE A 292 -3.10 2.91 -4.42
N THR A 293 -2.88 1.74 -3.81
CA THR A 293 -1.74 1.45 -2.95
C THR A 293 -1.06 0.13 -3.30
N GLY A 294 -0.02 -0.24 -2.56
CA GLY A 294 0.74 -1.48 -2.67
C GLY A 294 1.36 -1.87 -1.33
N HIS A 295 2.64 -2.27 -1.31
CA HIS A 295 3.51 -2.48 -0.17
C HIS A 295 3.33 -3.79 0.60
N PHE A 296 2.13 -4.17 1.03
CA PHE A 296 1.92 -5.43 1.74
C PHE A 296 1.97 -6.65 0.79
N HIS A 297 1.84 -6.37 -0.50
CA HIS A 297 1.79 -7.35 -1.58
C HIS A 297 0.47 -8.14 -1.63
N ALA A 298 -0.57 -7.68 -0.95
CA ALA A 298 -1.88 -8.31 -1.00
C ALA A 298 -2.75 -7.70 -2.12
N GLN A 299 -3.57 -8.54 -2.72
CA GLN A 299 -4.62 -8.10 -3.61
C GLN A 299 -5.86 -7.84 -2.77
N ASP A 300 -5.94 -6.65 -2.17
CA ASP A 300 -6.89 -6.33 -1.11
C ASP A 300 -7.60 -5.00 -1.38
N ILE A 301 -8.87 -4.88 -1.01
CA ILE A 301 -9.63 -3.64 -1.07
C ILE A 301 -10.32 -3.42 0.27
N THR A 302 -10.01 -2.33 0.92
CA THR A 302 -10.71 -1.95 2.14
C THR A 302 -11.41 -0.61 1.98
N SER A 303 -12.45 -0.36 2.76
CA SER A 303 -13.22 0.86 2.68
C SER A 303 -13.71 1.37 4.01
N SER A 304 -13.85 2.70 4.10
CA SER A 304 -14.58 3.37 5.18
C SER A 304 -15.75 4.11 4.56
N VAL A 305 -16.96 3.58 4.73
CA VAL A 305 -18.19 4.14 4.14
C VAL A 305 -19.16 4.58 5.22
N GLN A 306 -19.48 5.88 5.21
CA GLN A 306 -20.47 6.54 6.07
C GLN A 306 -21.53 7.21 5.18
N PRO A 307 -22.65 7.68 5.71
CA PRO A 307 -23.73 8.21 4.88
C PRO A 307 -23.35 9.35 3.91
N ASP A 308 -22.40 10.20 4.30
CA ASP A 308 -21.96 11.40 3.56
C ASP A 308 -20.46 11.39 3.23
N ARG A 309 -19.73 10.35 3.59
CA ARG A 309 -18.27 10.25 3.44
C ARG A 309 -17.85 8.83 3.14
N TRP A 310 -16.94 8.68 2.21
CA TRP A 310 -16.40 7.37 1.91
C TRP A 310 -14.96 7.47 1.39
N LEU A 311 -14.21 6.41 1.60
CA LEU A 311 -12.84 6.24 1.11
C LEU A 311 -12.63 4.78 0.79
N TYR A 312 -12.04 4.50 -0.35
CA TYR A 312 -11.52 3.19 -0.74
C TYR A 312 -10.00 3.26 -0.79
N ASP A 313 -9.37 2.31 -0.13
CA ASP A 313 -7.96 1.98 -0.27
C ASP A 313 -7.88 0.69 -1.08
N ILE A 314 -7.36 0.80 -2.30
CA ILE A 314 -7.34 -0.28 -3.30
C ILE A 314 -5.89 -0.72 -3.45
N GLU A 315 -5.48 -1.67 -2.61
CA GLU A 315 -4.16 -2.24 -2.69
C GLU A 315 -4.06 -3.20 -3.87
N THR A 316 -3.02 -3.02 -4.69
CA THR A 316 -2.67 -3.97 -5.76
C THR A 316 -1.52 -4.83 -5.29
N GLY A 317 -1.70 -6.13 -5.32
CA GLY A 317 -0.68 -7.10 -4.94
C GLY A 317 0.56 -7.01 -5.80
N SER A 318 1.66 -7.54 -5.29
CA SER A 318 2.95 -7.47 -5.97
C SER A 318 2.98 -8.28 -7.26
N LEU A 319 3.42 -7.65 -8.35
CA LEU A 319 3.67 -8.35 -9.61
C LEU A 319 4.76 -9.42 -9.46
N ALA A 320 5.65 -9.27 -8.47
CA ALA A 320 6.76 -10.18 -8.19
C ALA A 320 6.42 -11.34 -7.25
N THR A 321 5.19 -11.40 -6.70
CA THR A 321 4.75 -12.47 -5.81
C THR A 321 3.44 -13.08 -6.28
N TYR A 322 3.15 -14.35 -5.91
CA TYR A 322 1.84 -14.95 -6.16
C TYR A 322 0.73 -14.06 -5.59
N PRO A 323 -0.33 -13.78 -6.37
CA PRO A 323 -0.72 -14.35 -7.68
C PRO A 323 -0.16 -13.60 -8.91
N CYS A 324 0.82 -12.71 -8.78
CA CYS A 324 1.41 -11.87 -9.82
C CYS A 324 0.35 -11.02 -10.55
N PRO A 325 -0.40 -10.18 -9.81
CA PRO A 325 -1.58 -9.51 -10.33
C PRO A 325 -1.27 -8.16 -10.96
N TYR A 326 -2.26 -7.65 -11.68
CA TYR A 326 -2.48 -6.24 -11.97
C TYR A 326 -3.98 -5.97 -11.98
N ARG A 327 -4.39 -4.72 -11.82
CA ARG A 327 -5.80 -4.34 -11.86
C ARG A 327 -6.15 -3.60 -13.14
N VAL A 328 -7.37 -3.78 -13.61
CA VAL A 328 -8.01 -2.95 -14.65
C VAL A 328 -9.18 -2.21 -14.00
N ILE A 329 -9.13 -0.92 -14.06
CA ILE A 329 -10.10 -0.02 -13.45
C ILE A 329 -10.88 0.67 -14.56
N THR A 330 -12.19 0.73 -14.42
CA THR A 330 -13.06 1.50 -15.33
C THR A 330 -13.95 2.41 -14.50
N ILE A 331 -14.00 3.68 -14.87
CA ILE A 331 -14.98 4.64 -14.36
C ILE A 331 -15.89 5.02 -15.52
N SER A 332 -17.18 4.79 -15.38
CA SER A 332 -18.19 5.15 -16.37
C SER A 332 -19.52 5.42 -15.66
N GLN A 333 -20.22 6.48 -16.07
CA GLN A 333 -21.52 6.87 -15.50
C GLN A 333 -21.53 6.96 -13.96
N GLN A 334 -20.44 7.45 -13.38
CA GLN A 334 -20.21 7.53 -11.93
C GLN A 334 -20.22 6.15 -11.24
N THR A 335 -19.88 5.10 -11.96
CA THR A 335 -19.60 3.76 -11.42
C THR A 335 -18.12 3.45 -11.61
N LEU A 336 -17.44 3.10 -10.52
CA LEU A 336 -16.13 2.47 -10.54
C LEU A 336 -16.31 0.98 -10.68
N THR A 337 -15.56 0.34 -11.56
CA THR A 337 -15.38 -1.12 -11.56
C THR A 337 -13.90 -1.44 -11.41
N VAL A 338 -13.60 -2.38 -10.54
CA VAL A 338 -12.28 -2.98 -10.33
C VAL A 338 -12.32 -4.41 -10.80
N HIS A 339 -11.37 -4.79 -11.63
CA HIS A 339 -11.19 -6.16 -12.09
C HIS A 339 -9.72 -6.54 -11.92
N SER A 340 -9.46 -7.67 -11.24
CA SER A 340 -8.12 -8.20 -11.04
C SER A 340 -7.75 -9.20 -12.11
N GLU A 341 -6.60 -8.97 -12.73
CA GLU A 341 -5.97 -9.85 -13.69
C GLU A 341 -4.71 -10.47 -13.10
N ARG A 342 -4.33 -11.66 -13.57
CA ARG A 342 -3.15 -12.38 -13.09
C ARG A 342 -2.27 -12.80 -14.27
N ILE A 343 -0.94 -12.82 -14.08
CA ILE A 343 -0.03 -13.36 -15.10
C ILE A 343 -0.15 -14.87 -15.08
N SER A 344 -0.52 -15.44 -16.20
CA SER A 344 -0.77 -16.88 -16.37
C SER A 344 0.39 -17.64 -17.02
N SER A 345 1.35 -16.94 -17.65
CA SER A 345 2.50 -17.57 -18.28
C SER A 345 3.65 -16.59 -18.49
N ILE A 346 4.87 -17.10 -18.43
CA ILE A 346 6.11 -16.41 -18.79
C ILE A 346 6.97 -17.36 -19.64
N PRO A 347 8.01 -16.88 -20.34
CA PRO A 347 8.80 -17.73 -21.25
C PRO A 347 9.42 -18.98 -20.59
N SER A 348 9.86 -18.88 -19.33
CA SER A 348 10.41 -20.00 -18.56
C SER A 348 9.35 -21.02 -18.08
N HIS A 349 8.08 -20.57 -18.00
CA HIS A 349 6.94 -21.38 -17.53
C HIS A 349 5.74 -21.08 -18.41
N ARG A 350 5.74 -21.62 -19.63
CA ARG A 350 4.65 -21.43 -20.61
C ARG A 350 3.35 -22.13 -20.23
N GLY A 351 3.45 -23.20 -19.43
CA GLY A 351 2.32 -23.87 -18.80
C GLY A 351 2.60 -24.04 -17.30
N GLY A 352 1.54 -24.01 -16.46
CA GLY A 352 1.67 -24.23 -15.02
C GLY A 352 2.33 -23.10 -14.22
N PHE A 353 2.51 -21.89 -14.79
CA PHE A 353 3.11 -20.77 -14.09
C PHE A 353 2.34 -20.39 -12.79
N PRO A 354 1.00 -20.32 -12.77
CA PRO A 354 0.26 -20.03 -11.54
C PRO A 354 0.55 -21.03 -10.41
N ASP A 355 0.65 -22.31 -10.71
CA ASP A 355 0.99 -23.35 -9.73
C ASP A 355 2.42 -23.22 -9.23
N TYR A 356 3.39 -22.96 -10.12
CA TYR A 356 4.77 -22.68 -9.78
C TYR A 356 4.85 -21.44 -8.83
N ALA A 357 4.21 -20.34 -9.19
CA ALA A 357 4.20 -19.13 -8.39
C ALA A 357 3.57 -19.36 -7.01
N ARG A 358 2.45 -20.10 -6.97
CA ARG A 358 1.77 -20.46 -5.72
C ARG A 358 2.63 -21.33 -4.82
N GLN A 359 3.24 -22.37 -5.36
CA GLN A 359 4.13 -23.28 -4.61
C GLN A 359 5.36 -22.55 -4.08
N SER A 360 5.97 -21.66 -4.91
CA SER A 360 7.12 -20.84 -4.50
C SER A 360 6.75 -19.89 -3.35
N SER A 361 5.62 -19.20 -3.45
CA SER A 361 5.12 -18.30 -2.41
C SER A 361 4.81 -19.05 -1.12
N LEU A 362 4.13 -20.20 -1.22
CA LEU A 362 3.79 -21.05 -0.07
C LEU A 362 5.04 -21.55 0.63
N ALA A 363 6.01 -22.10 -0.11
CA ALA A 363 7.28 -22.58 0.46
C ALA A 363 8.06 -21.46 1.15
N ALA A 364 8.11 -20.26 0.56
CA ALA A 364 8.74 -19.10 1.18
C ALA A 364 8.00 -18.67 2.46
N SER A 365 6.68 -18.62 2.42
CA SER A 365 5.84 -18.28 3.59
C SER A 365 6.00 -19.29 4.72
N VAL A 366 6.14 -20.59 4.42
CA VAL A 366 6.46 -21.63 5.42
C VAL A 366 7.81 -21.36 6.07
N ARG A 367 8.85 -21.04 5.28
CA ARG A 367 10.17 -20.68 5.84
C ARG A 367 10.10 -19.46 6.75
N MET A 368 9.38 -18.41 6.33
CA MET A 368 9.20 -17.19 7.12
C MET A 368 8.41 -17.43 8.40
N ALA A 369 7.32 -18.19 8.33
CA ALA A 369 6.52 -18.59 9.50
C ALA A 369 7.35 -19.44 10.47
N THR A 370 8.12 -20.40 9.97
CA THR A 370 9.06 -21.20 10.78
C THR A 370 10.08 -20.31 11.49
N ALA A 371 10.70 -19.37 10.76
CA ALA A 371 11.67 -18.45 11.35
C ALA A 371 11.03 -17.54 12.42
N ALA A 372 9.79 -17.10 12.19
CA ALA A 372 9.02 -16.31 13.17
C ALA A 372 8.69 -17.12 14.42
N LEU A 373 8.22 -18.36 14.28
CA LEU A 373 7.94 -19.27 15.42
C LEU A 373 9.20 -19.59 16.21
N LYS A 374 10.33 -19.83 15.55
CA LYS A 374 11.63 -20.07 16.18
C LYS A 374 12.10 -18.90 17.06
N LYS A 375 11.79 -17.65 16.72
CA LYS A 375 12.05 -16.46 17.56
C LYS A 375 11.36 -16.55 18.93
N TYR A 376 10.27 -17.32 19.02
CA TYR A 376 9.54 -17.60 20.26
C TYR A 376 9.91 -18.95 20.86
N TYR A 377 11.02 -19.57 20.45
CA TYR A 377 11.52 -20.88 20.93
C TYR A 377 10.53 -22.03 20.73
N VAL A 378 9.67 -21.95 19.71
CA VAL A 378 8.80 -23.07 19.33
C VAL A 378 9.65 -24.21 18.78
N SER A 379 9.33 -25.45 19.17
CA SER A 379 10.07 -26.66 18.75
C SER A 379 10.04 -26.85 17.23
N THR A 380 10.99 -27.60 16.68
CA THR A 380 11.00 -27.87 15.23
C THR A 380 9.77 -28.66 14.80
N SER A 381 9.40 -29.69 15.57
CA SER A 381 8.19 -30.48 15.31
C SER A 381 6.92 -29.65 15.34
N ASP A 382 6.77 -28.73 16.31
CA ASP A 382 5.62 -27.82 16.34
C ASP A 382 5.61 -26.84 15.16
N CYS A 383 6.79 -26.34 14.74
CA CYS A 383 6.90 -25.50 13.55
C CYS A 383 6.46 -26.23 12.27
N GLU A 384 6.82 -27.50 12.11
CA GLU A 384 6.42 -28.34 10.97
C GLU A 384 4.89 -28.53 10.88
N LEU A 385 4.21 -28.51 12.01
CA LEU A 385 2.74 -28.60 12.07
C LEU A 385 2.05 -27.25 11.82
N VAL A 386 2.58 -26.15 12.40
CA VAL A 386 1.90 -24.85 12.42
C VAL A 386 2.24 -23.96 11.21
N ALA A 387 3.52 -23.97 10.77
CA ALA A 387 3.97 -23.06 9.73
C ALA A 387 3.26 -23.25 8.38
N PRO A 388 2.98 -24.48 7.88
CA PRO A 388 2.25 -24.68 6.64
C PRO A 388 0.82 -24.09 6.68
N GLN A 389 0.12 -24.23 7.80
CA GLN A 389 -1.23 -23.72 7.97
C GLN A 389 -1.26 -22.18 8.00
N SER A 390 -0.29 -21.58 8.71
CA SER A 390 -0.10 -20.12 8.73
C SER A 390 0.26 -19.56 7.35
N ALA A 391 1.11 -20.28 6.62
CA ALA A 391 1.52 -19.91 5.27
C ALA A 391 0.36 -19.99 4.28
N ALA A 392 -0.51 -20.99 4.41
CA ALA A 392 -1.72 -21.12 3.57
C ALA A 392 -2.66 -19.92 3.79
N SER A 393 -2.89 -19.50 5.05
CA SER A 393 -3.70 -18.34 5.37
C SER A 393 -3.13 -17.05 4.76
N LEU A 394 -1.82 -16.82 4.90
CA LEU A 394 -1.17 -15.65 4.29
C LEU A 394 -1.22 -15.70 2.76
N THR A 395 -1.03 -16.88 2.16
CA THR A 395 -1.05 -17.02 0.69
C THR A 395 -2.45 -16.75 0.11
N ALA A 396 -3.51 -17.12 0.82
CA ALA A 396 -4.89 -16.78 0.45
C ALA A 396 -5.10 -15.26 0.50
N HIS A 397 -4.72 -14.62 1.61
CA HIS A 397 -4.80 -13.17 1.77
C HIS A 397 -4.04 -12.40 0.69
N LEU A 398 -2.81 -12.83 0.36
CA LEU A 398 -2.06 -12.19 -0.73
C LEU A 398 -2.77 -12.26 -2.09
N ALA A 399 -3.63 -13.24 -2.29
CA ALA A 399 -4.37 -13.44 -3.53
C ALA A 399 -5.77 -12.79 -3.55
N GLY A 400 -6.24 -12.25 -2.40
CA GLY A 400 -7.61 -11.77 -2.24
C GLY A 400 -8.63 -12.89 -2.43
N ASP A 401 -8.28 -14.10 -2.00
CA ASP A 401 -9.09 -15.32 -2.20
C ASP A 401 -9.48 -15.93 -0.83
N GLU A 402 -9.66 -15.10 0.21
CA GLU A 402 -10.08 -15.55 1.53
C GLU A 402 -11.51 -16.05 1.49
N VAL A 403 -11.69 -17.34 1.68
CA VAL A 403 -13.01 -17.98 1.62
C VAL A 403 -13.40 -18.45 3.02
N ALA A 404 -14.58 -18.03 3.47
CA ALA A 404 -15.19 -18.60 4.68
C ALA A 404 -15.51 -20.11 4.47
N PRO A 405 -15.43 -20.97 5.51
CA PRO A 405 -15.19 -20.60 6.90
C PRO A 405 -13.71 -20.45 7.27
N ILE A 406 -13.44 -19.59 8.26
CA ILE A 406 -12.10 -19.41 8.83
C ILE A 406 -11.57 -20.77 9.28
N GLN A 407 -10.44 -21.20 8.74
CA GLN A 407 -9.79 -22.45 9.15
C GLN A 407 -9.08 -22.24 10.49
N VAL A 408 -9.50 -22.98 11.50
CA VAL A 408 -8.79 -22.98 12.78
C VAL A 408 -7.48 -23.72 12.60
N ILE A 409 -6.36 -23.12 13.02
CA ILE A 409 -5.06 -23.80 13.04
C ILE A 409 -5.19 -25.07 13.91
N ASP A 410 -4.97 -26.22 13.32
CA ASP A 410 -4.95 -27.47 14.08
C ASP A 410 -3.72 -27.51 14.99
N THR A 411 -3.98 -27.59 16.28
CA THR A 411 -2.96 -27.64 17.32
C THR A 411 -3.03 -28.92 18.16
N GLN A 412 -3.83 -29.93 17.76
CA GLN A 412 -4.00 -31.14 18.58
C GLN A 412 -2.69 -31.86 18.91
N SER A 413 -1.79 -31.92 17.92
CA SER A 413 -0.48 -32.56 18.07
C SER A 413 0.65 -31.58 18.45
N VAL A 414 0.34 -30.29 18.66
CA VAL A 414 1.32 -29.25 19.01
C VAL A 414 1.56 -29.26 20.52
N GLY A 415 2.81 -29.11 20.95
CA GLY A 415 3.18 -29.03 22.35
C GLY A 415 2.57 -27.82 23.08
N LEU A 416 2.51 -27.85 24.40
CA LEU A 416 1.86 -26.80 25.22
C LEU A 416 2.39 -25.39 24.90
N TRP A 417 3.70 -25.24 24.73
CA TRP A 417 4.31 -23.95 24.40
C TRP A 417 3.92 -23.47 23.01
N GLY A 418 3.96 -24.34 22.01
CA GLY A 418 3.52 -24.03 20.65
C GLY A 418 2.04 -23.61 20.61
N ARG A 419 1.15 -24.32 21.34
CA ARG A 419 -0.27 -23.94 21.48
C ARG A 419 -0.44 -22.55 22.08
N LEU A 420 0.34 -22.21 23.11
CA LEU A 420 0.31 -20.89 23.72
C LEU A 420 0.69 -19.80 22.70
N ILE A 421 1.78 -19.99 21.95
CA ILE A 421 2.22 -19.02 20.93
C ILE A 421 1.17 -18.88 19.82
N VAL A 422 0.61 -19.97 19.30
CA VAL A 422 -0.49 -19.92 18.32
C VAL A 422 -1.69 -19.17 18.88
N SER A 423 -2.07 -19.42 20.14
CA SER A 423 -3.17 -18.72 20.79
C SER A 423 -2.93 -17.21 20.90
N LEU A 424 -1.72 -16.78 21.21
CA LEU A 424 -1.35 -15.36 21.26
C LEU A 424 -1.40 -14.69 19.87
N LYS A 425 -1.15 -15.45 18.80
CA LYS A 425 -1.18 -14.96 17.40
C LYS A 425 -2.48 -15.27 16.67
N LYS A 426 -3.48 -15.89 17.32
CA LYS A 426 -4.74 -16.31 16.69
C LYS A 426 -5.47 -15.18 15.97
N ASN A 427 -5.42 -13.94 16.49
CA ASN A 427 -6.10 -12.82 15.88
C ASN A 427 -5.42 -12.34 14.58
N LEU A 428 -4.09 -12.45 14.48
CA LEU A 428 -3.38 -12.22 13.23
C LEU A 428 -3.81 -13.23 12.16
N LEU A 429 -3.77 -14.53 12.51
CA LEU A 429 -4.15 -15.60 11.59
C LEU A 429 -5.62 -15.49 11.14
N LYS A 430 -6.52 -15.10 12.05
CA LYS A 430 -7.92 -14.80 11.71
C LYS A 430 -8.06 -13.58 10.82
N GLY A 431 -7.22 -12.55 11.02
CA GLY A 431 -7.17 -11.38 10.16
C GLY A 431 -6.88 -11.76 8.70
N TRP A 432 -5.87 -12.61 8.47
CA TRP A 432 -5.53 -13.09 7.14
C TRP A 432 -6.50 -14.10 6.52
N GLN A 433 -7.46 -14.59 7.26
CA GLN A 433 -8.47 -15.54 6.78
C GLN A 433 -9.84 -14.91 6.61
N ARG A 434 -9.97 -13.63 6.93
CA ARG A 434 -11.23 -12.90 6.88
C ARG A 434 -11.06 -11.65 6.05
N ASP A 435 -11.59 -11.70 4.86
CA ASP A 435 -11.76 -10.53 4.04
C ASP A 435 -12.59 -9.45 4.77
N LEU A 436 -12.10 -8.20 4.75
CA LEU A 436 -12.86 -7.04 5.16
C LEU A 436 -13.60 -6.51 3.93
N PRO A 437 -14.95 -6.36 3.97
CA PRO A 437 -15.67 -5.91 2.80
C PRO A 437 -15.15 -4.55 2.31
N PRO A 438 -15.14 -4.32 0.98
CA PRO A 438 -15.75 -5.12 -0.09
C PRO A 438 -14.83 -6.22 -0.64
N ALA A 439 -15.34 -7.06 -1.55
CA ALA A 439 -14.55 -8.10 -2.22
C ALA A 439 -13.34 -7.52 -2.98
N ASP A 440 -12.22 -8.26 -2.98
CA ASP A 440 -10.90 -7.77 -3.39
C ASP A 440 -10.65 -7.81 -4.90
N ASN A 441 -11.12 -8.85 -5.56
CA ASN A 441 -10.76 -9.11 -6.95
C ASN A 441 -11.75 -8.53 -7.97
N GLU A 442 -13.03 -8.42 -7.57
CA GLU A 442 -14.11 -7.90 -8.41
C GLU A 442 -14.99 -6.97 -7.58
N LEU A 443 -15.05 -5.70 -7.97
CA LEU A 443 -15.81 -4.70 -7.23
C LEU A 443 -16.48 -3.71 -8.20
N ALA A 444 -17.73 -3.37 -7.90
CA ALA A 444 -18.40 -2.20 -8.49
C ALA A 444 -18.87 -1.26 -7.38
N VAL A 445 -18.64 0.06 -7.55
CA VAL A 445 -18.98 1.10 -6.57
C VAL A 445 -19.72 2.25 -7.25
N ASP A 446 -20.83 2.65 -6.67
CA ASP A 446 -21.48 3.94 -7.01
C ASP A 446 -20.67 5.10 -6.41
N LEU A 447 -20.02 5.88 -7.24
CA LEU A 447 -19.14 6.98 -6.84
C LEU A 447 -19.89 8.20 -6.26
N LYS A 448 -21.22 8.24 -6.37
CA LYS A 448 -22.03 9.27 -5.72
C LYS A 448 -22.24 8.98 -4.24
N THR A 449 -22.35 7.70 -3.89
CA THR A 449 -22.67 7.24 -2.54
C THR A 449 -21.52 6.49 -1.85
N GLY A 450 -20.51 6.06 -2.61
CA GLY A 450 -19.45 5.18 -2.13
C GLY A 450 -19.92 3.76 -1.81
N ARG A 451 -21.14 3.38 -2.18
CA ARG A 451 -21.68 2.05 -1.83
C ARG A 451 -21.34 1.02 -2.90
N PRO A 452 -20.95 -0.20 -2.51
CA PRO A 452 -20.81 -1.30 -3.43
C PRO A 452 -22.13 -1.58 -4.16
N ILE A 453 -22.03 -1.81 -5.47
CA ILE A 453 -23.13 -2.25 -6.31
C ILE A 453 -23.08 -3.78 -6.37
N ARG A 454 -24.15 -4.46 -6.00
CA ARG A 454 -24.21 -5.92 -6.12
C ARG A 454 -24.12 -6.30 -7.60
N GLN A 455 -23.06 -6.94 -7.99
CA GLN A 455 -22.98 -7.58 -9.29
C GLN A 455 -23.81 -8.86 -9.26
N ALA A 456 -24.59 -9.12 -10.30
CA ALA A 456 -25.19 -10.44 -10.47
C ALA A 456 -24.05 -11.46 -10.66
N PRO A 457 -24.14 -12.65 -10.03
CA PRO A 457 -23.10 -13.66 -10.20
C PRO A 457 -22.91 -13.94 -11.69
N HIS A 458 -21.69 -13.77 -12.19
CA HIS A 458 -21.33 -14.18 -13.53
C HIS A 458 -21.60 -15.70 -13.63
N ARG A 459 -22.58 -16.10 -14.42
CA ARG A 459 -22.76 -17.51 -14.79
C ARG A 459 -21.60 -17.87 -15.71
N HIS A 460 -20.65 -18.61 -15.16
CA HIS A 460 -19.60 -19.29 -15.92
C HIS A 460 -20.18 -20.43 -16.76
#